data_ebdb84cd8546512b4795812d77a13abe
#
_entry.id   ebdb84cd8546512b4795812d77a13abe
#
_cell.length_a   1.000
_cell.length_b   1.000
_cell.length_c   1.000
_cell.angle_alpha   90.00
_cell.angle_beta   90.00
_cell.angle_gamma   90.00
#
_symmetry.space_group_name_H-M   'P 1'
#
loop_
_entity.id
_entity.type
_entity.pdbx_description
1 polymer ?
#
loop_
_entity_poly.entity_id
_entity_poly.type
_entity_poly.pdbx_seq_one_letter_code
_entity_poly.pdbx_strand_id
1 'polypeptide(L)'
;MIFPALFFYLFSGVCIAAAVMVIAARNPVHSVLFLILAFVNAAALFILLGAEFLAMILIIVYVGAVLVLFLFVVMMLDVDFAELRQGFLQYMPIGALLGGILLIELVLVLVGWTIGPSAQQTIAAPIPPPGSVLNAEALGQVLYTRYVYFFQAAGVVLLVAMIGAIVLTLRHKPYVKRQNIADQIARTKATAIEIVKVRPGQGV
;
A
#
# COMPACT_ATOMS: atom_id res chain seq x y z
N MET A 1 -19.80 18.35 24.43
CA MET A 1 -18.66 18.46 23.47
C MET A 1 -17.30 18.02 24.04
N ILE A 2 -17.19 17.58 25.29
CA ILE A 2 -15.93 17.18 25.92
C ILE A 2 -15.43 15.83 25.38
N PHE A 3 -16.33 14.85 25.17
CA PHE A 3 -15.97 13.52 24.68
C PHE A 3 -15.28 13.49 23.28
N PRO A 4 -15.82 14.15 22.23
CA PRO A 4 -15.13 14.17 20.94
C PRO A 4 -13.74 14.80 20.99
N ALA A 5 -13.56 15.86 21.78
CA ALA A 5 -12.26 16.49 21.97
C ALA A 5 -11.25 15.56 22.67
N LEU A 6 -11.68 14.84 23.70
CA LEU A 6 -10.85 13.89 24.41
C LEU A 6 -10.39 12.76 23.47
N PHE A 7 -11.30 12.16 22.71
CA PHE A 7 -10.95 11.12 21.72
C PHE A 7 -10.05 11.66 20.60
N PHE A 8 -10.27 12.92 20.17
CA PHE A 8 -9.40 13.54 19.18
C PHE A 8 -7.94 13.63 19.68
N TYR A 9 -7.73 14.14 20.89
CA TYR A 9 -6.37 14.24 21.45
C TYR A 9 -5.76 12.87 21.75
N LEU A 10 -6.57 11.90 22.16
CA LEU A 10 -6.13 10.52 22.38
C LEU A 10 -5.61 9.91 21.07
N PHE A 11 -6.45 9.87 20.01
CA PHE A 11 -6.09 9.26 18.75
C PHE A 11 -4.96 10.01 18.03
N SER A 12 -4.97 11.34 18.07
CA SER A 12 -3.88 12.13 17.48
C SER A 12 -2.56 11.92 18.22
N GLY A 13 -2.57 11.88 19.54
CA GLY A 13 -1.39 11.62 20.35
C GLY A 13 -0.79 10.23 20.09
N VAL A 14 -1.63 9.19 20.07
CA VAL A 14 -1.19 7.83 19.73
C VAL A 14 -0.70 7.73 18.29
N CYS A 15 -1.36 8.39 17.34
CA CYS A 15 -0.96 8.43 15.94
C CYS A 15 0.44 9.04 15.77
N ILE A 16 0.70 10.19 16.40
CA ILE A 16 2.02 10.85 16.36
C ILE A 16 3.08 9.99 17.04
N ALA A 17 2.78 9.45 18.22
CA ALA A 17 3.72 8.58 18.92
C ALA A 17 4.06 7.32 18.11
N ALA A 18 3.05 6.69 17.50
CA ALA A 18 3.24 5.54 16.63
C ALA A 18 4.08 5.91 15.39
N ALA A 19 3.83 7.07 14.76
CA ALA A 19 4.62 7.54 13.61
C ALA A 19 6.10 7.77 13.97
N VAL A 20 6.38 8.31 15.14
CA VAL A 20 7.76 8.44 15.64
C VAL A 20 8.39 7.06 15.86
N MET A 21 7.63 6.11 16.41
CA MET A 21 8.12 4.74 16.64
C MET A 21 8.36 3.97 15.34
N VAL A 22 7.64 4.26 14.26
CA VAL A 22 7.93 3.70 12.91
C VAL A 22 9.37 3.99 12.49
N ILE A 23 9.82 5.21 12.73
CA ILE A 23 11.18 5.67 12.34
C ILE A 23 12.22 5.19 13.34
N ALA A 24 11.89 5.20 14.65
CA ALA A 24 12.82 4.90 15.73
C ALA A 24 13.03 3.39 15.95
N ALA A 25 12.11 2.54 15.53
CA ALA A 25 12.18 1.11 15.76
C ALA A 25 13.35 0.47 15.02
N ARG A 26 14.10 -0.37 15.73
CA ARG A 26 15.29 -1.05 15.21
C ARG A 26 14.95 -2.25 14.32
N ASN A 27 13.82 -2.88 14.60
CA ASN A 27 13.33 -4.04 13.86
C ASN A 27 12.26 -3.57 12.87
N PRO A 28 12.40 -3.80 11.56
CA PRO A 28 11.44 -3.35 10.56
C PRO A 28 10.05 -3.99 10.75
N VAL A 29 9.96 -5.18 11.31
CA VAL A 29 8.67 -5.79 11.67
C VAL A 29 7.94 -4.95 12.72
N HIS A 30 8.64 -4.45 13.75
CA HIS A 30 8.07 -3.55 14.73
C HIS A 30 7.68 -2.20 14.11
N SER A 31 8.47 -1.67 13.17
CA SER A 31 8.12 -0.44 12.44
C SER A 31 6.79 -0.60 11.71
N VAL A 32 6.57 -1.73 11.02
CA VAL A 32 5.30 -1.99 10.33
C VAL A 32 4.14 -2.10 11.32
N LEU A 33 4.32 -2.74 12.47
CA LEU A 33 3.28 -2.82 13.51
C LEU A 33 2.90 -1.44 14.06
N PHE A 34 3.89 -0.55 14.29
CA PHE A 34 3.60 0.83 14.66
C PHE A 34 2.95 1.61 13.53
N LEU A 35 3.28 1.32 12.27
CA LEU A 35 2.62 1.92 11.12
C LEU A 35 1.14 1.50 11.03
N ILE A 36 0.83 0.24 11.28
CA ILE A 36 -0.54 -0.26 11.40
C ILE A 36 -1.29 0.52 12.50
N LEU A 37 -0.68 0.65 13.68
CA LEU A 37 -1.27 1.41 14.78
C LEU A 37 -1.54 2.87 14.40
N ALA A 38 -0.62 3.52 13.70
CA ALA A 38 -0.79 4.90 13.23
C ALA A 38 -1.99 5.00 12.26
N PHE A 39 -2.12 4.10 11.28
CA PHE A 39 -3.24 4.11 10.33
C PHE A 39 -4.59 3.80 10.98
N VAL A 40 -4.65 2.90 11.97
CA VAL A 40 -5.89 2.64 12.72
C VAL A 40 -6.34 3.89 13.49
N ASN A 41 -5.41 4.60 14.13
CA ASN A 41 -5.73 5.85 14.82
C ASN A 41 -6.12 6.96 13.84
N ALA A 42 -5.48 7.04 12.67
CA ALA A 42 -5.86 7.97 11.61
C ALA A 42 -7.29 7.68 11.11
N ALA A 43 -7.65 6.41 10.92
CA ALA A 43 -9.01 6.03 10.55
C ALA A 43 -10.03 6.45 11.63
N ALA A 44 -9.70 6.31 12.91
CA ALA A 44 -10.55 6.79 14.01
C ALA A 44 -10.74 8.32 13.97
N LEU A 45 -9.69 9.08 13.62
CA LEU A 45 -9.81 10.53 13.41
C LEU A 45 -10.72 10.87 12.22
N PHE A 46 -10.67 10.10 11.12
CA PHE A 46 -11.60 10.29 9.99
C PHE A 46 -13.06 10.00 10.38
N ILE A 47 -13.30 9.00 11.24
CA ILE A 47 -14.65 8.76 11.78
C ILE A 47 -15.13 9.95 12.60
N LEU A 48 -14.27 10.53 13.44
CA LEU A 48 -14.62 11.74 14.22
C LEU A 48 -14.95 12.95 13.34
N LEU A 49 -14.37 13.01 12.12
CA LEU A 49 -14.66 14.03 11.12
C LEU A 49 -15.93 13.75 10.29
N GLY A 50 -16.60 12.60 10.50
CA GLY A 50 -17.74 12.17 9.69
C GLY A 50 -17.37 11.60 8.33
N ALA A 51 -16.08 11.33 8.07
CA ALA A 51 -15.58 10.73 6.83
C ALA A 51 -15.51 9.19 6.96
N GLU A 52 -16.65 8.57 7.23
CA GLU A 52 -16.74 7.13 7.53
C GLU A 52 -16.24 6.24 6.38
N PHE A 53 -16.61 6.58 5.15
CA PHE A 53 -16.20 5.83 3.96
C PHE A 53 -14.67 5.83 3.79
N LEU A 54 -14.05 7.00 3.97
CA LEU A 54 -12.60 7.14 3.87
C LEU A 54 -11.88 6.37 4.98
N ALA A 55 -12.42 6.39 6.21
CA ALA A 55 -11.91 5.62 7.33
C ALA A 55 -11.93 4.11 7.05
N MET A 56 -13.04 3.60 6.51
CA MET A 56 -13.18 2.18 6.16
C MET A 56 -12.23 1.76 5.05
N ILE A 57 -12.05 2.58 4.00
CA ILE A 57 -11.05 2.32 2.95
C ILE A 57 -9.65 2.27 3.54
N LEU A 58 -9.31 3.19 4.44
CA LEU A 58 -8.02 3.22 5.09
C LEU A 58 -7.73 1.91 5.86
N ILE A 59 -8.72 1.40 6.60
CA ILE A 59 -8.56 0.13 7.33
C ILE A 59 -8.50 -1.06 6.37
N ILE A 60 -9.41 -1.17 5.42
CA ILE A 60 -9.50 -2.36 4.55
C ILE A 60 -8.32 -2.43 3.58
N VAL A 61 -8.03 -1.33 2.89
CA VAL A 61 -7.01 -1.32 1.84
C VAL A 61 -5.61 -1.09 2.41
N TYR A 62 -5.41 -0.01 3.19
CA TYR A 62 -4.07 0.30 3.68
C TYR A 62 -3.64 -0.66 4.78
N VAL A 63 -4.45 -0.85 5.81
CA VAL A 63 -4.08 -1.75 6.91
C VAL A 63 -4.24 -3.20 6.48
N GLY A 64 -5.39 -3.59 5.93
CA GLY A 64 -5.69 -4.98 5.63
C GLY A 64 -4.94 -5.57 4.45
N ALA A 65 -4.75 -4.84 3.35
CA ALA A 65 -4.07 -5.35 2.17
C ALA A 65 -2.60 -4.91 2.11
N VAL A 66 -2.34 -3.61 2.10
CA VAL A 66 -0.99 -3.08 1.80
C VAL A 66 -0.01 -3.34 2.95
N LEU A 67 -0.37 -2.97 4.19
CA LEU A 67 0.54 -3.11 5.33
C LEU A 67 0.74 -4.58 5.74
N VAL A 68 -0.29 -5.41 5.63
CA VAL A 68 -0.15 -6.86 5.87
C VAL A 68 0.77 -7.49 4.81
N LEU A 69 0.59 -7.15 3.52
CA LEU A 69 1.50 -7.59 2.47
C LEU A 69 2.94 -7.13 2.76
N PHE A 70 3.11 -5.86 3.11
CA PHE A 70 4.42 -5.30 3.45
C PHE A 70 5.04 -6.00 4.67
N LEU A 71 4.25 -6.32 5.69
CA LEU A 71 4.69 -7.10 6.85
C LEU A 71 5.24 -8.48 6.43
N PHE A 72 4.53 -9.20 5.56
CA PHE A 72 5.00 -10.48 5.03
C PHE A 72 6.30 -10.34 4.25
N VAL A 73 6.40 -9.34 3.38
CA VAL A 73 7.61 -9.09 2.59
C VAL A 73 8.81 -8.81 3.50
N VAL A 74 8.65 -7.90 4.47
CA VAL A 74 9.74 -7.55 5.42
C VAL A 74 10.14 -8.73 6.29
N MET A 75 9.21 -9.58 6.67
CA MET A 75 9.49 -10.78 7.45
C MET A 75 10.20 -11.87 6.62
N MET A 76 9.99 -11.90 5.29
CA MET A 76 10.64 -12.84 4.39
C MET A 76 12.01 -12.37 3.89
N LEU A 77 12.32 -11.08 4.03
CA LEU A 77 13.63 -10.53 3.68
C LEU A 77 14.64 -10.85 4.80
N ASP A 78 15.67 -11.60 4.44
CA ASP A 78 16.84 -11.80 5.30
C ASP A 78 17.75 -10.58 5.18
N VAL A 79 17.48 -9.56 6.00
CA VAL A 79 18.21 -8.28 5.98
C VAL A 79 19.19 -8.24 7.15
N ASP A 80 20.46 -8.05 6.86
CA ASP A 80 21.47 -7.79 7.89
C ASP A 80 21.33 -6.36 8.43
N PHE A 81 20.74 -6.25 9.64
CA PHE A 81 20.50 -4.98 10.31
C PHE A 81 21.79 -4.29 10.76
N ALA A 82 22.91 -4.99 10.83
CA ALA A 82 24.21 -4.42 11.18
C ALA A 82 24.76 -3.56 10.03
N GLU A 83 24.59 -4.01 8.79
CA GLU A 83 25.01 -3.26 7.60
C GLU A 83 24.19 -1.99 7.38
N LEU A 84 22.88 -2.01 7.63
CA LEU A 84 22.00 -0.86 7.46
C LEU A 84 22.35 0.32 8.37
N ARG A 85 23.11 0.10 9.44
CA ARG A 85 23.57 1.13 10.36
C ARG A 85 24.92 1.75 10.00
N GLN A 86 25.67 1.12 9.11
CA GLN A 86 26.95 1.65 8.65
C GLN A 86 26.67 2.88 7.79
N GLY A 87 27.09 4.04 8.25
CA GLY A 87 26.96 5.29 7.52
C GLY A 87 25.86 6.24 7.99
N PHE A 88 25.02 5.86 8.97
CA PHE A 88 23.96 6.75 9.48
C PHE A 88 24.50 8.13 9.92
N LEU A 89 25.61 8.17 10.64
CA LEU A 89 26.25 9.42 11.10
C LEU A 89 26.79 10.26 9.94
N GLN A 90 27.21 9.64 8.84
CA GLN A 90 27.76 10.33 7.68
C GLN A 90 26.68 11.08 6.89
N TYR A 91 25.47 10.52 6.79
CA TYR A 91 24.35 11.13 6.06
C TYR A 91 23.41 11.96 6.94
N MET A 92 23.59 11.91 8.26
CA MET A 92 22.76 12.63 9.23
C MET A 92 22.69 14.15 8.96
N PRO A 93 23.78 14.90 8.66
CA PRO A 93 23.70 16.34 8.46
C PRO A 93 22.88 16.69 7.18
N ILE A 94 23.02 15.92 6.11
CA ILE A 94 22.25 16.12 4.88
C ILE A 94 20.77 15.78 5.12
N GLY A 95 20.49 14.68 5.80
CA GLY A 95 19.13 14.28 6.17
C GLY A 95 18.44 15.29 7.09
N ALA A 96 19.16 15.82 8.07
CA ALA A 96 18.64 16.86 8.97
C ALA A 96 18.36 18.17 8.24
N LEU A 97 19.20 18.56 7.29
CA LEU A 97 18.99 19.76 6.48
C LEU A 97 17.74 19.60 5.59
N LEU A 98 17.60 18.50 4.87
CA LEU A 98 16.43 18.23 4.03
C LEU A 98 15.15 18.11 4.86
N GLY A 99 15.20 17.40 5.98
CA GLY A 99 14.07 17.28 6.90
C GLY A 99 13.67 18.63 7.51
N GLY A 100 14.65 19.49 7.83
CA GLY A 100 14.43 20.84 8.31
C GLY A 100 13.75 21.73 7.27
N ILE A 101 14.18 21.68 6.02
CA ILE A 101 13.53 22.42 4.91
C ILE A 101 12.08 21.98 4.76
N LEU A 102 11.81 20.68 4.68
CA LEU A 102 10.45 20.13 4.57
C LEU A 102 9.58 20.52 5.78
N LEU A 103 10.14 20.49 6.98
CA LEU A 103 9.41 20.90 8.18
C LEU A 103 9.01 22.38 8.12
N ILE A 104 9.95 23.26 7.73
CA ILE A 104 9.67 24.70 7.57
C ILE A 104 8.58 24.93 6.51
N GLU A 105 8.68 24.24 5.36
CA GLU A 105 7.69 24.34 4.30
C GLU A 105 6.30 23.91 4.78
N LEU A 106 6.20 22.78 5.46
CA LEU A 106 4.94 22.31 6.04
C LEU A 106 4.36 23.29 7.06
N VAL A 107 5.19 23.85 7.94
CA VAL A 107 4.75 24.84 8.92
C VAL A 107 4.24 26.10 8.23
N LEU A 108 4.94 26.60 7.20
CA LEU A 108 4.51 27.77 6.45
C LEU A 108 3.17 27.57 5.73
N VAL A 109 2.96 26.37 5.13
CA VAL A 109 1.69 26.01 4.50
C VAL A 109 0.56 25.95 5.53
N LEU A 110 0.76 25.31 6.67
CA LEU A 110 -0.23 25.21 7.74
C LEU A 110 -0.58 26.59 8.32
N VAL A 111 0.42 27.42 8.59
CA VAL A 111 0.22 28.80 9.09
C VAL A 111 -0.49 29.64 8.03
N GLY A 112 -0.08 29.56 6.77
CA GLY A 112 -0.75 30.25 5.65
C GLY A 112 -2.21 29.86 5.52
N TRP A 113 -2.53 28.58 5.74
CA TRP A 113 -3.91 28.08 5.66
C TRP A 113 -4.78 28.58 6.83
N THR A 114 -4.24 28.65 8.03
CA THR A 114 -4.99 29.12 9.21
C THR A 114 -5.23 30.62 9.20
N ILE A 115 -4.35 31.41 8.56
CA ILE A 115 -4.43 32.88 8.49
C ILE A 115 -5.16 33.36 7.23
N GLY A 116 -5.21 32.53 6.15
CA GLY A 116 -5.83 32.91 4.88
C GLY A 116 -7.35 32.87 4.91
N PRO A 117 -8.05 34.01 4.70
CA PRO A 117 -9.52 34.04 4.73
C PRO A 117 -10.20 33.31 3.56
N SER A 118 -9.45 32.88 2.56
CA SER A 118 -9.97 32.28 1.31
C SER A 118 -10.18 30.76 1.36
N ALA A 119 -9.65 30.05 2.35
CA ALA A 119 -9.77 28.60 2.42
C ALA A 119 -11.21 28.10 2.62
N GLN A 120 -12.06 28.88 3.29
CA GLN A 120 -13.47 28.54 3.51
C GLN A 120 -14.37 28.82 2.29
N GLN A 121 -13.95 29.62 1.33
CA GLN A 121 -14.76 29.96 0.15
C GLN A 121 -14.62 29.02 -1.03
N THR A 122 -13.66 28.08 -0.97
CA THR A 122 -13.31 27.19 -2.10
C THR A 122 -13.88 25.77 -1.94
N ILE A 123 -14.94 25.58 -1.14
CA ILE A 123 -15.58 24.25 -1.02
C ILE A 123 -16.38 23.99 -2.29
N ALA A 124 -15.76 23.29 -3.23
CA ALA A 124 -16.37 22.93 -4.52
C ALA A 124 -17.54 21.95 -4.39
N ALA A 125 -17.60 21.20 -3.30
CA ALA A 125 -18.69 20.28 -2.95
C ALA A 125 -18.90 20.34 -1.42
N PRO A 126 -19.87 21.11 -0.94
CA PRO A 126 -20.15 21.21 0.49
C PRO A 126 -20.64 19.86 1.04
N ILE A 127 -20.25 19.57 2.27
CA ILE A 127 -20.70 18.36 2.98
C ILE A 127 -22.22 18.45 3.16
N PRO A 128 -23.01 17.43 2.76
CA PRO A 128 -24.45 17.43 2.97
C PRO A 128 -24.79 17.58 4.46
N PRO A 129 -25.96 18.14 4.80
CA PRO A 129 -26.39 18.24 6.18
C PRO A 129 -26.39 16.87 6.86
N PRO A 130 -26.02 16.75 8.15
CA PRO A 130 -26.02 15.48 8.88
C PRO A 130 -27.40 14.81 8.80
N GLY A 131 -27.40 13.52 8.40
CA GLY A 131 -28.63 12.72 8.30
C GLY A 131 -29.42 12.84 7.00
N SER A 132 -29.01 13.67 6.03
CA SER A 132 -29.72 13.79 4.75
C SER A 132 -29.34 12.70 3.75
N VAL A 133 -28.05 12.31 3.70
CA VAL A 133 -27.51 11.30 2.79
C VAL A 133 -26.35 10.57 3.48
N LEU A 134 -26.17 9.28 3.20
CA LEU A 134 -25.02 8.52 3.68
C LEU A 134 -23.70 9.07 3.10
N ASN A 135 -22.64 9.11 3.90
CA ASN A 135 -21.32 9.62 3.46
C ASN A 135 -20.81 8.94 2.18
N ALA A 136 -20.98 7.61 2.07
CA ALA A 136 -20.60 6.84 0.89
C ALA A 136 -21.41 7.23 -0.36
N GLU A 137 -22.70 7.52 -0.22
CA GLU A 137 -23.58 7.94 -1.31
C GLU A 137 -23.23 9.33 -1.78
N ALA A 138 -23.04 10.29 -0.86
CA ALA A 138 -22.62 11.64 -1.19
C ALA A 138 -21.30 11.69 -1.96
N LEU A 139 -20.30 10.88 -1.54
CA LEU A 139 -19.04 10.75 -2.25
C LEU A 139 -19.23 10.11 -3.63
N GLY A 140 -20.04 9.07 -3.73
CA GLY A 140 -20.35 8.39 -5.00
C GLY A 140 -20.96 9.34 -6.03
N GLN A 141 -21.92 10.15 -5.61
CA GLN A 141 -22.57 11.14 -6.49
C GLN A 141 -21.56 12.15 -7.07
N VAL A 142 -20.59 12.58 -6.30
CA VAL A 142 -19.57 13.55 -6.76
C VAL A 142 -18.50 12.86 -7.58
N LEU A 143 -18.03 11.68 -7.15
CA LEU A 143 -16.93 10.95 -7.78
C LEU A 143 -17.28 10.45 -9.19
N TYR A 144 -18.48 9.89 -9.37
CA TYR A 144 -18.91 9.32 -10.63
C TYR A 144 -19.54 10.32 -11.60
N THR A 145 -19.74 11.56 -11.20
CA THR A 145 -20.27 12.63 -12.08
C THR A 145 -19.20 13.68 -12.36
N ARG A 146 -18.86 14.48 -11.35
CA ARG A 146 -17.96 15.62 -11.51
C ARG A 146 -16.50 15.21 -11.65
N TYR A 147 -16.07 14.15 -10.95
CA TYR A 147 -14.67 13.67 -10.90
C TYR A 147 -14.46 12.35 -11.65
N VAL A 148 -15.37 11.98 -12.55
CA VAL A 148 -15.28 10.74 -13.32
C VAL A 148 -13.96 10.56 -14.07
N TYR A 149 -13.40 11.65 -14.60
CA TYR A 149 -12.11 11.62 -15.29
C TYR A 149 -10.97 11.14 -14.37
N PHE A 150 -10.88 11.71 -13.17
CA PHE A 150 -9.86 11.30 -12.19
C PHE A 150 -10.08 9.88 -11.68
N PHE A 151 -11.33 9.46 -11.54
CA PHE A 151 -11.68 8.08 -11.20
C PHE A 151 -11.18 7.10 -12.27
N GLN A 152 -11.43 7.39 -13.55
CA GLN A 152 -10.95 6.55 -14.66
C GLN A 152 -9.42 6.56 -14.76
N ALA A 153 -8.79 7.71 -14.58
CA ALA A 153 -7.32 7.82 -14.57
C ALA A 153 -6.69 6.95 -13.45
N ALA A 154 -7.28 6.97 -12.25
CA ALA A 154 -6.85 6.11 -11.15
C ALA A 154 -6.99 4.62 -11.51
N GLY A 155 -8.08 4.22 -12.18
CA GLY A 155 -8.27 2.85 -12.68
C GLY A 155 -7.18 2.42 -13.67
N VAL A 156 -6.79 3.30 -14.59
CA VAL A 156 -5.69 3.03 -15.55
C VAL A 156 -4.35 2.89 -14.82
N VAL A 157 -4.06 3.74 -13.83
CA VAL A 157 -2.85 3.63 -13.01
C VAL A 157 -2.79 2.28 -12.29
N LEU A 158 -3.90 1.84 -11.69
CA LEU A 158 -3.99 0.52 -11.05
C LEU A 158 -3.78 -0.62 -12.05
N LEU A 159 -4.34 -0.52 -13.25
CA LEU A 159 -4.14 -1.50 -14.32
C LEU A 159 -2.65 -1.62 -14.70
N VAL A 160 -1.98 -0.50 -14.90
CA VAL A 160 -0.54 -0.48 -15.22
C VAL A 160 0.28 -1.05 -14.08
N ALA A 161 -0.05 -0.71 -12.83
CA ALA A 161 0.63 -1.25 -11.65
C ALA A 161 0.46 -2.78 -11.55
N MET A 162 -0.74 -3.30 -11.82
CA MET A 162 -1.01 -4.74 -11.84
C MET A 162 -0.22 -5.46 -12.94
N ILE A 163 -0.23 -4.91 -14.17
CA ILE A 163 0.56 -5.47 -15.28
C ILE A 163 2.06 -5.45 -14.92
N GLY A 164 2.56 -4.33 -14.38
CA GLY A 164 3.95 -4.20 -13.95
C GLY A 164 4.32 -5.25 -12.89
N ALA A 165 3.50 -5.44 -11.88
CA ALA A 165 3.71 -6.44 -10.85
C ALA A 165 3.81 -7.86 -11.43
N ILE A 166 2.91 -8.23 -12.35
CA ILE A 166 2.89 -9.55 -12.99
C ILE A 166 4.12 -9.75 -13.88
N VAL A 167 4.45 -8.77 -14.73
CA VAL A 167 5.54 -8.88 -15.71
C VAL A 167 6.89 -8.93 -15.00
N LEU A 168 7.11 -8.09 -13.98
CA LEU A 168 8.39 -8.05 -13.24
C LEU A 168 8.62 -9.28 -12.36
N THR A 169 7.55 -9.91 -11.88
CA THR A 169 7.66 -11.13 -11.06
C THR A 169 7.64 -12.42 -11.89
N LEU A 170 7.36 -12.33 -13.19
CA LEU A 170 7.27 -13.48 -14.08
C LEU A 170 8.63 -14.14 -14.28
N ARG A 171 8.82 -15.32 -13.70
CA ARG A 171 10.06 -16.08 -13.79
C ARG A 171 9.88 -17.30 -14.70
N HIS A 172 10.51 -17.27 -15.87
CA HIS A 172 10.56 -18.42 -16.76
C HIS A 172 11.73 -19.33 -16.35
N LYS A 173 11.44 -20.58 -16.00
CA LYS A 173 12.49 -21.57 -15.73
C LYS A 173 12.93 -22.19 -17.06
N PRO A 174 14.20 -22.02 -17.49
CA PRO A 174 14.68 -22.52 -18.81
C PRO A 174 14.73 -24.05 -18.91
N TYR A 175 14.83 -24.75 -17.77
CA TYR A 175 15.00 -26.20 -17.74
C TYR A 175 13.70 -27.00 -17.50
N VAL A 176 12.55 -26.37 -17.55
CA VAL A 176 11.28 -27.09 -17.39
C VAL A 176 10.86 -27.70 -18.71
N LYS A 177 10.71 -29.03 -18.75
CA LYS A 177 10.11 -29.71 -19.89
C LYS A 177 8.67 -29.27 -20.04
N ARG A 178 8.40 -28.53 -21.09
CA ARG A 178 7.03 -28.10 -21.45
C ARG A 178 6.40 -29.14 -22.35
N GLN A 179 5.14 -29.47 -22.06
CA GLN A 179 4.36 -30.33 -22.94
C GLN A 179 4.01 -29.57 -24.21
N ASN A 180 4.25 -30.23 -25.36
CA ASN A 180 3.73 -29.77 -26.64
C ASN A 180 2.53 -30.65 -27.00
N ILE A 181 1.32 -30.12 -26.87
CA ILE A 181 0.06 -30.84 -27.08
C ILE A 181 -0.03 -31.33 -28.53
N ALA A 182 0.43 -30.53 -29.50
CA ALA A 182 0.41 -30.90 -30.91
C ALA A 182 1.26 -32.14 -31.19
N ASP A 183 2.48 -32.22 -30.64
CA ASP A 183 3.38 -33.36 -30.79
C ASP A 183 2.85 -34.62 -30.08
N GLN A 184 2.17 -34.44 -28.95
CA GLN A 184 1.58 -35.55 -28.21
C GLN A 184 0.38 -36.16 -28.93
N ILE A 185 -0.47 -35.33 -29.56
CA ILE A 185 -1.65 -35.79 -30.33
C ILE A 185 -1.21 -36.38 -31.68
N ALA A 186 -0.13 -35.87 -32.29
CA ALA A 186 0.42 -36.39 -33.55
C ALA A 186 1.16 -37.71 -33.44
N ARG A 187 1.36 -38.26 -32.24
CA ARG A 187 2.04 -39.55 -32.02
C ARG A 187 1.26 -40.69 -32.63
N THR A 188 1.93 -41.39 -33.50
CA THR A 188 1.45 -42.64 -34.09
C THR A 188 2.17 -43.84 -33.47
N LYS A 189 1.68 -45.09 -33.70
CA LYS A 189 2.35 -46.31 -33.22
C LYS A 189 3.79 -46.38 -33.66
N ALA A 190 4.09 -45.93 -34.89
CA ALA A 190 5.46 -45.92 -35.43
C ALA A 190 6.42 -44.93 -34.75
N THR A 191 5.89 -43.82 -34.22
CA THR A 191 6.68 -42.78 -33.55
C THR A 191 6.73 -42.94 -32.02
N ALA A 192 5.84 -43.76 -31.43
CA ALA A 192 5.71 -43.94 -30.01
C ALA A 192 6.41 -45.21 -29.49
N ILE A 193 6.71 -46.18 -30.35
CA ILE A 193 7.28 -47.47 -30.00
C ILE A 193 8.64 -47.63 -30.65
N GLU A 194 9.67 -47.82 -29.86
CA GLU A 194 11.00 -48.19 -30.31
C GLU A 194 11.27 -49.67 -29.95
N ILE A 195 11.65 -50.47 -30.93
CA ILE A 195 11.98 -51.87 -30.71
C ILE A 195 13.47 -51.99 -30.46
N VAL A 196 13.82 -52.21 -29.20
CA VAL A 196 15.23 -52.38 -28.79
C VAL A 196 15.52 -53.86 -28.65
N LYS A 197 16.60 -54.34 -29.31
CA LYS A 197 17.08 -55.73 -29.15
C LYS A 197 17.86 -55.84 -27.86
N VAL A 198 17.26 -56.49 -26.87
CA VAL A 198 17.92 -56.78 -25.57
C VAL A 198 18.23 -58.29 -25.46
N ARG A 199 19.33 -58.64 -24.79
CA ARG A 199 19.63 -60.03 -24.50
C ARG A 199 18.68 -60.55 -23.42
N PRO A 200 18.31 -61.86 -23.48
CA PRO A 200 17.48 -62.45 -22.44
C PRO A 200 18.16 -62.32 -21.06
N GLY A 201 17.41 -61.81 -20.07
CA GLY A 201 17.88 -61.57 -18.72
C GLY A 201 18.51 -60.18 -18.44
N GLN A 202 18.69 -59.28 -19.44
CA GLN A 202 18.98 -57.89 -19.24
C GLN A 202 17.64 -57.10 -19.12
N GLY A 203 17.38 -56.58 -17.93
CA GLY A 203 16.25 -55.65 -17.77
C GLY A 203 16.41 -54.40 -18.63
N VAL A 204 15.32 -53.70 -18.90
CA VAL A 204 15.27 -52.42 -19.65
C VAL A 204 15.57 -51.27 -18.68
#